data_4ff10b0369a34aa947f81158b820b393
#
_entry.id   4ff10b0369a34aa947f81158b820b393
#
_cell.length_a   1.000
_cell.length_b   1.000
_cell.length_c   1.000
_cell.angle_alpha   90.00
_cell.angle_beta   90.00
_cell.angle_gamma   90.00
#
_symmetry.space_group_name_H-M   'P 1'
#
loop_
_entity.id
_entity.type
_entity.pdbx_description
1 polymer ?
#
loop_
_entity_poly.entity_id
_entity_poly.type
_entity_poly.pdbx_seq_one_letter_code
_entity_poly.pdbx_strand_id
1 'polypeptide(L)'
;RVVALPWMSNWQYANVTPIKQYRGANALPRELKLYTRNGQIYLSADVVKEADALRKESVSIDNIKADKKGTVRQLPDNYGYAYELDFDVTPGKSAETGVTLCNDKGEEVKIYFDMKKNRVVMDRTKSGLTDFGKLAKPHEIEANYDVHQFKDKNTKFRMLNSVNYQNDFALGTWAPLSLCEGKTYHVDIFVDKSSVELFVNGGRIAMTNLVFPVAPYENVKLYTKGGKAEFGGIKLHKLSL
;
A
#
# COMPACT_ATOMS: atom_id res chain seq x y z
N ARG A 1 25.79 5.22 2.09
CA ARG A 1 24.34 5.22 2.07
C ARG A 1 23.84 5.11 0.64
N VAL A 2 22.90 4.23 0.36
CA VAL A 2 22.26 4.08 -0.95
C VAL A 2 20.76 4.34 -0.78
N VAL A 3 20.22 5.24 -1.59
CA VAL A 3 18.81 5.60 -1.56
C VAL A 3 18.19 5.34 -2.93
N ALA A 4 17.07 4.63 -2.96
CA ALA A 4 16.26 4.40 -4.15
C ALA A 4 15.00 5.25 -4.11
N LEU A 5 14.58 5.73 -5.28
CA LEU A 5 13.33 6.45 -5.48
C LEU A 5 12.48 5.66 -6.50
N PRO A 6 11.67 4.71 -6.06
CA PRO A 6 10.91 3.85 -6.97
C PRO A 6 9.77 4.60 -7.66
N TRP A 7 9.49 4.22 -8.91
CA TRP A 7 8.28 4.67 -9.60
C TRP A 7 7.04 3.96 -9.03
N MET A 8 6.03 4.73 -8.64
CA MET A 8 4.80 4.24 -8.01
C MET A 8 3.71 3.95 -9.03
N SER A 9 4.01 3.23 -10.10
CA SER A 9 2.99 2.88 -11.08
C SER A 9 3.33 1.56 -11.79
N ASN A 10 2.50 1.18 -12.74
CA ASN A 10 2.70 0.01 -13.58
C ASN A 10 2.30 0.35 -15.01
N TRP A 11 3.06 -0.12 -15.98
CA TRP A 11 2.80 0.08 -17.40
C TRP A 11 1.41 -0.38 -17.85
N GLN A 12 0.83 -1.36 -17.16
CA GLN A 12 -0.50 -1.87 -17.46
C GLN A 12 -1.60 -0.82 -17.31
N TYR A 13 -1.44 0.16 -16.40
CA TYR A 13 -2.47 1.17 -16.12
C TYR A 13 -1.96 2.60 -16.00
N ALA A 14 -0.66 2.85 -16.12
CA ALA A 14 -0.08 4.17 -15.87
C ALA A 14 -0.72 5.31 -16.69
N ASN A 15 -1.15 5.00 -17.93
CA ASN A 15 -1.71 6.00 -18.83
C ASN A 15 -3.19 6.30 -18.64
N VAL A 16 -3.88 5.43 -17.89
CA VAL A 16 -5.34 5.51 -17.71
C VAL A 16 -5.75 5.77 -16.27
N THR A 17 -4.79 6.06 -15.39
CA THR A 17 -5.12 6.43 -14.01
C THR A 17 -6.08 7.61 -13.97
N PRO A 18 -7.01 7.66 -13.01
CA PRO A 18 -8.04 8.71 -12.95
C PRO A 18 -7.50 10.08 -12.55
N ILE A 19 -6.19 10.21 -12.32
CA ILE A 19 -5.53 11.46 -11.98
C ILE A 19 -5.40 12.34 -13.22
N LYS A 20 -5.92 13.57 -13.16
CA LYS A 20 -5.87 14.53 -14.26
C LYS A 20 -4.71 15.53 -14.15
N GLN A 21 -4.22 15.79 -12.95
CA GLN A 21 -3.24 16.85 -12.66
C GLN A 21 -1.80 16.43 -12.95
N TYR A 22 -1.49 15.12 -12.85
CA TYR A 22 -0.15 14.58 -13.11
C TYR A 22 -0.25 13.13 -13.61
N ARG A 23 0.86 12.65 -14.17
CA ARG A 23 1.02 11.25 -14.58
C ARG A 23 2.25 10.66 -13.91
N GLY A 24 2.02 9.58 -13.16
CA GLY A 24 3.04 8.94 -12.36
C GLY A 24 3.32 9.69 -11.05
N ALA A 25 3.83 8.96 -10.10
CA ALA A 25 4.32 9.44 -8.82
C ALA A 25 5.54 8.62 -8.43
N ASN A 26 6.37 9.15 -7.55
CA ASN A 26 7.42 8.37 -6.90
C ASN A 26 6.91 7.86 -5.55
N ALA A 27 7.32 6.65 -5.21
CA ALA A 27 7.17 6.12 -3.85
C ALA A 27 8.08 6.92 -2.90
N LEU A 28 7.87 6.77 -1.60
CA LEU A 28 8.77 7.32 -0.60
C LEU A 28 10.21 6.87 -0.88
N PRO A 29 11.19 7.77 -0.72
CA PRO A 29 12.61 7.39 -0.83
C PRO A 29 12.94 6.27 0.17
N ARG A 30 13.70 5.27 -0.28
CA ARG A 30 14.04 4.09 0.51
C ARG A 30 15.55 3.95 0.66
N GLU A 31 16.00 3.81 1.88
CA GLU A 31 17.38 3.44 2.16
C GLU A 31 17.56 1.93 1.94
N LEU A 32 18.51 1.58 1.08
CA LEU A 32 18.82 0.19 0.76
C LEU A 32 19.93 -0.33 1.68
N LYS A 33 19.68 -1.46 2.36
CA LYS A 33 20.64 -2.13 3.22
C LYS A 33 20.68 -3.62 2.95
N LEU A 34 21.85 -4.21 3.03
CA LEU A 34 22.00 -5.65 2.98
C LEU A 34 21.81 -6.25 4.38
N TYR A 35 21.14 -7.38 4.45
CA TYR A 35 21.05 -8.19 5.65
C TYR A 35 21.25 -9.67 5.35
N THR A 36 21.75 -10.43 6.31
CA THR A 36 21.97 -11.87 6.16
C THR A 36 20.89 -12.63 6.91
N ARG A 37 20.37 -13.68 6.26
CA ARG A 37 19.42 -14.59 6.84
C ARG A 37 19.65 -16.01 6.31
N ASN A 38 19.71 -16.99 7.21
CA ASN A 38 19.96 -18.39 6.85
C ASN A 38 21.15 -18.57 5.88
N GLY A 39 22.23 -17.81 6.11
CA GLY A 39 23.43 -17.83 5.28
C GLY A 39 23.30 -17.16 3.90
N GLN A 40 22.15 -16.57 3.57
CA GLN A 40 21.92 -15.84 2.32
C GLN A 40 21.84 -14.33 2.56
N ILE A 41 22.24 -13.55 1.57
CA ILE A 41 22.21 -12.10 1.59
C ILE A 41 20.95 -11.62 0.89
N TYR A 42 20.21 -10.73 1.55
CA TYR A 42 19.01 -10.08 1.06
C TYR A 42 19.17 -8.57 1.10
N LEU A 43 18.29 -7.88 0.36
CA LEU A 43 18.18 -6.42 0.35
C LEU A 43 16.93 -6.01 1.15
N SER A 44 17.08 -5.08 2.10
CA SER A 44 15.96 -4.32 2.67
C SER A 44 15.87 -2.96 2.00
N ALA A 45 14.66 -2.41 1.96
CA ALA A 45 14.35 -1.12 1.37
C ALA A 45 13.40 -0.35 2.31
N ASP A 46 13.98 0.21 3.37
CA ASP A 46 13.21 0.92 4.40
C ASP A 46 12.99 2.38 4.02
N VAL A 47 11.92 2.99 4.52
CA VAL A 47 11.71 4.42 4.34
C VAL A 47 12.89 5.21 4.90
N VAL A 48 13.30 6.25 4.19
CA VAL A 48 14.42 7.07 4.65
C VAL A 48 14.08 7.80 5.94
N LYS A 49 15.05 7.93 6.84
CA LYS A 49 14.89 8.60 8.14
C LYS A 49 14.37 10.04 8.01
N GLU A 50 14.67 10.71 6.92
CA GLU A 50 14.20 12.07 6.65
C GLU A 50 12.67 12.17 6.55
N ALA A 51 11.96 11.07 6.32
CA ALA A 51 10.50 11.04 6.33
C ALA A 51 9.92 11.35 7.72
N ASP A 52 10.67 11.15 8.81
CA ASP A 52 10.25 11.53 10.15
C ASP A 52 9.91 13.02 10.26
N ALA A 53 10.54 13.88 9.44
CA ALA A 53 10.26 15.32 9.40
C ALA A 53 8.87 15.67 8.88
N LEU A 54 8.20 14.72 8.21
CA LEU A 54 6.82 14.89 7.74
C LEU A 54 5.80 14.77 8.87
N ARG A 55 6.16 14.14 9.99
CA ARG A 55 5.28 13.94 11.16
C ARG A 55 5.08 15.28 11.89
N LYS A 56 3.85 15.79 11.92
CA LYS A 56 3.48 17.06 12.59
C LYS A 56 2.77 16.85 13.92
N GLU A 57 1.86 15.91 13.97
CA GLU A 57 1.10 15.56 15.16
C GLU A 57 1.14 14.04 15.32
N SER A 58 1.18 13.57 16.56
CA SER A 58 1.24 12.14 16.86
C SER A 58 0.29 11.79 17.99
N VAL A 59 -0.47 10.72 17.80
CA VAL A 59 -1.37 10.16 18.81
C VAL A 59 -0.96 8.72 19.07
N SER A 60 -0.78 8.37 20.35
CA SER A 60 -0.58 6.98 20.76
C SER A 60 -1.92 6.35 21.09
N ILE A 61 -2.09 5.10 20.68
CA ILE A 61 -3.28 4.29 20.94
C ILE A 61 -2.86 3.13 21.84
N ASP A 62 -3.68 2.82 22.83
CA ASP A 62 -3.44 1.69 23.73
C ASP A 62 -3.36 0.36 22.96
N ASN A 63 -2.62 -0.58 23.52
CA ASN A 63 -2.49 -1.92 22.96
C ASN A 63 -3.85 -2.58 22.79
N ILE A 64 -4.05 -3.24 21.65
CA ILE A 64 -5.32 -3.84 21.28
C ILE A 64 -5.15 -5.36 21.16
N LYS A 65 -5.96 -6.10 21.93
CA LYS A 65 -6.18 -7.53 21.69
C LYS A 65 -7.32 -7.68 20.69
N ALA A 66 -6.95 -7.97 19.45
CA ALA A 66 -7.93 -8.06 18.38
C ALA A 66 -8.73 -9.38 18.46
N ASP A 67 -9.99 -9.30 18.12
CA ASP A 67 -10.91 -10.41 17.94
C ASP A 67 -11.52 -10.43 16.53
N LYS A 68 -12.50 -11.32 16.30
CA LYS A 68 -13.17 -11.46 15.01
C LYS A 68 -13.97 -10.22 14.58
N LYS A 69 -14.49 -9.43 15.53
CA LYS A 69 -15.25 -8.23 15.23
C LYS A 69 -14.34 -7.10 14.76
N GLY A 70 -13.09 -7.13 15.25
CA GLY A 70 -12.13 -6.07 15.06
C GLY A 70 -12.44 -4.82 15.90
N THR A 71 -11.43 -4.01 16.10
CA THR A 71 -11.55 -2.71 16.80
C THR A 71 -11.41 -1.62 15.78
N VAL A 72 -12.41 -0.77 15.64
CA VAL A 72 -12.37 0.42 14.76
C VAL A 72 -11.89 1.62 15.54
N ARG A 73 -11.01 2.39 14.94
CA ARG A 73 -10.56 3.70 15.43
C ARG A 73 -10.78 4.72 14.31
N GLN A 74 -11.53 5.76 14.63
CA GLN A 74 -11.64 6.92 13.76
C GLN A 74 -10.37 7.76 13.89
N LEU A 75 -9.88 8.24 12.76
CA LEU A 75 -8.77 9.18 12.73
C LEU A 75 -9.26 10.57 13.19
N PRO A 76 -8.40 11.40 13.77
CA PRO A 76 -8.73 12.81 13.99
C PRO A 76 -9.12 13.51 12.67
N ASP A 77 -10.15 14.33 12.69
CA ASP A 77 -10.73 14.97 11.49
C ASP A 77 -9.69 15.77 10.66
N ASN A 78 -8.64 16.27 11.32
CA ASN A 78 -7.60 17.04 10.67
C ASN A 78 -6.50 16.21 9.99
N TYR A 79 -6.54 14.87 10.05
CA TYR A 79 -5.54 14.01 9.42
C TYR A 79 -5.74 13.92 7.89
N GLY A 80 -6.97 14.02 7.43
CA GLY A 80 -7.28 14.04 5.99
C GLY A 80 -6.78 12.82 5.24
N TYR A 81 -6.05 13.06 4.15
CA TYR A 81 -5.52 11.99 3.29
C TYR A 81 -4.11 11.53 3.67
N ALA A 82 -3.35 12.32 4.46
CA ALA A 82 -1.92 12.07 4.65
C ALA A 82 -1.62 11.73 6.12
N TYR A 83 -1.36 10.44 6.37
CA TYR A 83 -1.00 9.96 7.69
C TYR A 83 -0.12 8.71 7.64
N GLU A 84 0.54 8.43 8.74
CA GLU A 84 1.30 7.20 8.97
C GLU A 84 0.69 6.46 10.17
N LEU A 85 0.59 5.15 10.05
CA LEU A 85 0.21 4.23 11.11
C LEU A 85 1.39 3.29 11.38
N ASP A 86 1.98 3.41 12.56
CA ASP A 86 3.11 2.63 13.06
C ASP A 86 2.62 1.72 14.20
N PHE A 87 2.95 0.44 14.18
CA PHE A 87 2.57 -0.52 15.20
C PHE A 87 3.35 -1.82 15.13
N ASP A 88 3.38 -2.54 16.25
CA ASP A 88 3.78 -3.93 16.31
C ASP A 88 2.57 -4.86 16.25
N VAL A 89 2.65 -5.93 15.47
CA VAL A 89 1.62 -6.96 15.43
C VAL A 89 2.19 -8.34 15.77
N THR A 90 1.53 -9.02 16.71
CA THR A 90 1.80 -10.42 17.07
C THR A 90 0.59 -11.26 16.64
N PRO A 91 0.66 -11.98 15.49
CA PRO A 91 -0.45 -12.75 14.98
C PRO A 91 -0.89 -13.92 15.87
N GLY A 92 -0.02 -14.43 16.74
CA GLY A 92 -0.29 -15.57 17.59
C GLY A 92 -0.69 -16.81 16.81
N LYS A 93 -1.86 -17.39 17.13
CA LYS A 93 -2.44 -18.56 16.44
C LYS A 93 -3.51 -18.16 15.42
N SER A 94 -3.60 -16.89 15.03
CA SER A 94 -4.56 -16.43 14.04
C SER A 94 -4.26 -17.02 12.65
N ALA A 95 -5.31 -17.23 11.87
CA ALA A 95 -5.14 -17.59 10.45
C ALA A 95 -4.86 -16.35 9.61
N GLU A 96 -5.41 -15.20 10.02
CA GLU A 96 -5.26 -13.90 9.38
C GLU A 96 -5.35 -12.81 10.45
N THR A 97 -4.48 -11.81 10.36
CA THR A 97 -4.54 -10.62 11.21
C THR A 97 -4.03 -9.41 10.44
N GLY A 98 -4.59 -8.24 10.71
CA GLY A 98 -4.16 -7.03 10.01
C GLY A 98 -5.03 -5.82 10.28
N VAL A 99 -4.90 -4.85 9.39
CA VAL A 99 -5.63 -3.59 9.42
C VAL A 99 -6.47 -3.41 8.15
N THR A 100 -7.58 -2.72 8.28
CA THR A 100 -8.37 -2.21 7.16
C THR A 100 -8.43 -0.69 7.29
N LEU A 101 -7.91 0.01 6.29
CA LEU A 101 -8.11 1.44 6.11
C LEU A 101 -9.42 1.60 5.37
N CYS A 102 -10.38 2.35 5.89
CA CYS A 102 -11.71 2.44 5.28
C CYS A 102 -12.40 3.80 5.54
N ASN A 103 -13.43 4.07 4.77
CA ASN A 103 -14.27 5.25 4.89
C ASN A 103 -15.76 4.91 4.87
N ASP A 104 -16.60 5.91 5.03
CA ASP A 104 -18.06 5.80 5.04
C ASP A 104 -18.68 5.52 3.65
N LYS A 105 -17.89 5.62 2.58
CA LYS A 105 -18.29 5.28 1.20
C LYS A 105 -18.16 3.79 0.90
N GLY A 106 -17.71 2.99 1.87
CA GLY A 106 -17.49 1.56 1.69
C GLY A 106 -16.20 1.23 0.94
N GLU A 107 -15.32 2.22 0.77
CA GLU A 107 -13.99 2.01 0.20
C GLU A 107 -13.04 1.51 1.26
N GLU A 108 -12.17 0.54 0.90
CA GLU A 108 -11.24 -0.07 1.84
C GLU A 108 -9.96 -0.57 1.18
N VAL A 109 -8.86 -0.43 1.91
CA VAL A 109 -7.59 -1.14 1.66
C VAL A 109 -7.32 -2.06 2.84
N LYS A 110 -7.14 -3.35 2.57
CA LYS A 110 -6.78 -4.33 3.61
C LYS A 110 -5.31 -4.66 3.55
N ILE A 111 -4.65 -4.57 4.68
CA ILE A 111 -3.26 -5.00 4.84
C ILE A 111 -3.26 -6.09 5.91
N TYR A 112 -2.89 -7.31 5.53
CA TYR A 112 -3.02 -8.43 6.45
C TYR A 112 -1.94 -9.50 6.29
N PHE A 113 -1.63 -10.13 7.37
CA PHE A 113 -0.76 -11.29 7.51
C PHE A 113 -1.59 -12.56 7.34
N ASP A 114 -1.45 -13.24 6.20
CA ASP A 114 -2.03 -14.56 5.93
C ASP A 114 -1.06 -15.62 6.46
N MET A 115 -1.28 -16.03 7.72
CA MET A 115 -0.39 -16.94 8.41
C MET A 115 -0.42 -18.36 7.83
N LYS A 116 -1.50 -18.74 7.14
CA LYS A 116 -1.61 -20.03 6.48
C LYS A 116 -0.74 -20.12 5.23
N LYS A 117 -0.65 -19.02 4.47
CA LYS A 117 0.14 -18.92 3.24
C LYS A 117 1.49 -18.26 3.47
N ASN A 118 1.84 -17.92 4.72
CA ASN A 118 3.08 -17.29 5.12
C ASN A 118 3.43 -16.06 4.28
N ARG A 119 2.49 -15.11 4.20
CA ARG A 119 2.64 -13.90 3.39
C ARG A 119 1.92 -12.71 4.02
N VAL A 120 2.39 -11.51 3.73
CA VAL A 120 1.63 -10.28 3.94
C VAL A 120 0.97 -9.87 2.62
N VAL A 121 -0.26 -9.40 2.71
CA VAL A 121 -1.08 -9.00 1.56
C VAL A 121 -1.52 -7.56 1.73
N MET A 122 -1.44 -6.78 0.65
CA MET A 122 -2.07 -5.48 0.52
C MET A 122 -3.16 -5.61 -0.56
N ASP A 123 -4.41 -5.61 -0.15
CA ASP A 123 -5.59 -5.79 -1.01
C ASP A 123 -6.26 -4.44 -1.25
N ARG A 124 -6.24 -4.00 -2.50
CA ARG A 124 -6.85 -2.76 -2.97
C ARG A 124 -8.09 -2.99 -3.85
N THR A 125 -8.68 -4.17 -3.82
CA THR A 125 -9.82 -4.51 -4.68
C THR A 125 -11.03 -3.61 -4.49
N LYS A 126 -11.12 -2.93 -3.33
CA LYS A 126 -12.20 -2.00 -2.98
C LYS A 126 -11.67 -0.62 -2.58
N SER A 127 -10.50 -0.22 -3.08
CA SER A 127 -9.81 0.99 -2.64
C SER A 127 -10.37 2.31 -3.18
N GLY A 128 -11.51 2.29 -3.83
CA GLY A 128 -12.11 3.44 -4.51
C GLY A 128 -12.29 3.19 -5.99
N LEU A 129 -11.90 4.13 -6.84
CA LEU A 129 -11.95 3.95 -8.29
C LEU A 129 -10.93 2.88 -8.71
N THR A 130 -11.42 1.74 -9.16
CA THR A 130 -10.58 0.58 -9.54
C THR A 130 -10.78 0.10 -10.98
N ASP A 131 -11.82 0.56 -11.66
CA ASP A 131 -12.19 0.14 -13.02
C ASP A 131 -12.08 1.26 -14.06
N PHE A 132 -11.32 2.30 -13.74
CA PHE A 132 -11.17 3.53 -14.53
C PHE A 132 -10.77 3.28 -15.96
N GLY A 133 -10.11 2.24 -16.23
CA GLY A 133 -9.64 2.00 -17.54
C GLY A 133 -10.57 1.18 -18.41
N LYS A 134 -11.53 0.46 -17.86
CA LYS A 134 -12.61 -0.18 -18.63
C LYS A 134 -13.51 0.84 -19.32
N LEU A 135 -13.51 2.08 -18.81
CA LEU A 135 -14.31 3.19 -19.32
C LEU A 135 -13.56 4.03 -20.37
N ALA A 136 -12.26 3.84 -20.53
CA ALA A 136 -11.48 4.59 -21.50
C ALA A 136 -11.82 4.14 -22.92
N LYS A 137 -12.30 5.07 -23.72
CA LYS A 137 -12.56 4.82 -25.16
C LYS A 137 -11.24 4.81 -25.94
N PRO A 138 -11.14 4.07 -27.05
CA PRO A 138 -9.92 4.02 -27.86
C PRO A 138 -9.32 5.39 -28.22
N HIS A 139 -10.14 6.38 -28.53
CA HIS A 139 -9.69 7.73 -28.87
C HIS A 139 -9.14 8.50 -27.64
N GLU A 140 -9.61 8.23 -26.42
CA GLU A 140 -9.09 8.82 -25.20
C GLU A 140 -7.73 8.23 -24.87
N ILE A 141 -7.53 6.97 -25.20
CA ILE A 141 -6.24 6.28 -25.07
C ILE A 141 -5.25 6.87 -26.08
N GLU A 142 -5.67 7.07 -27.34
CA GLU A 142 -4.84 7.67 -28.38
C GLU A 142 -4.47 9.12 -28.05
N ALA A 143 -5.38 9.90 -27.48
CA ALA A 143 -5.11 11.27 -27.06
C ALA A 143 -4.09 11.39 -25.90
N ASN A 144 -4.00 10.37 -25.04
CA ASN A 144 -3.06 10.33 -23.91
C ASN A 144 -1.73 9.64 -24.24
N TYR A 145 -1.63 8.99 -25.39
CA TYR A 145 -0.45 8.32 -25.89
C TYR A 145 -0.05 8.93 -27.22
N ASP A 146 1.18 9.35 -27.37
CA ASP A 146 1.69 9.69 -28.70
C ASP A 146 1.97 8.39 -29.48
N VAL A 147 0.88 7.77 -29.93
CA VAL A 147 0.94 6.53 -30.73
C VAL A 147 1.54 6.77 -32.12
N HIS A 148 1.67 8.04 -32.53
CA HIS A 148 2.25 8.42 -33.83
C HIS A 148 3.77 8.19 -33.87
N GLN A 149 4.43 8.12 -32.73
CA GLN A 149 5.84 7.73 -32.66
C GLN A 149 6.10 6.27 -33.06
N PHE A 150 5.07 5.41 -32.99
CA PHE A 150 5.19 4.01 -33.36
C PHE A 150 4.83 3.79 -34.83
N LYS A 151 5.84 3.59 -35.66
CA LYS A 151 5.66 3.31 -37.10
C LYS A 151 5.09 1.91 -37.36
N ASP A 152 5.34 0.98 -36.46
CA ASP A 152 4.87 -0.40 -36.59
C ASP A 152 3.45 -0.55 -36.03
N LYS A 153 2.51 -1.00 -36.90
CA LYS A 153 1.10 -1.24 -36.56
C LYS A 153 0.92 -2.28 -35.45
N ASN A 154 1.80 -3.28 -35.36
CA ASN A 154 1.72 -4.32 -34.34
C ASN A 154 2.13 -3.81 -32.96
N THR A 155 3.09 -2.90 -32.90
CA THR A 155 3.48 -2.22 -31.67
C THR A 155 2.38 -1.28 -31.20
N LYS A 156 1.80 -0.49 -32.10
CA LYS A 156 0.63 0.36 -31.81
C LYS A 156 -0.54 -0.48 -31.29
N PHE A 157 -0.88 -1.59 -31.96
CA PHE A 157 -1.95 -2.49 -31.55
C PHE A 157 -1.70 -3.11 -30.16
N ARG A 158 -0.47 -3.57 -29.88
CA ARG A 158 -0.09 -4.10 -28.57
C ARG A 158 -0.19 -3.04 -27.46
N MET A 159 0.25 -1.83 -27.74
CA MET A 159 0.18 -0.72 -26.77
C MET A 159 -1.28 -0.33 -26.46
N LEU A 160 -2.13 -0.21 -27.48
CA LEU A 160 -3.56 0.07 -27.30
C LEU A 160 -4.28 -1.06 -26.55
N ASN A 161 -3.91 -2.32 -26.81
CA ASN A 161 -4.50 -3.46 -26.12
C ASN A 161 -3.92 -3.67 -24.72
N SER A 162 -2.65 -3.28 -24.43
CA SER A 162 -2.09 -3.34 -23.09
C SER A 162 -2.85 -2.46 -22.09
N VAL A 163 -3.49 -1.40 -22.58
CA VAL A 163 -4.35 -0.54 -21.78
C VAL A 163 -5.66 -1.25 -21.38
N ASN A 164 -6.05 -2.31 -22.07
CA ASN A 164 -7.24 -3.10 -21.73
C ASN A 164 -7.00 -4.16 -20.63
N TYR A 165 -5.77 -4.33 -20.14
CA TYR A 165 -5.44 -5.25 -19.03
C TYR A 165 -5.71 -4.67 -17.64
N GLN A 166 -6.64 -3.75 -17.52
CA GLN A 166 -6.96 -3.03 -16.30
C GLN A 166 -7.67 -3.87 -15.23
N ASN A 167 -8.00 -5.10 -15.53
CA ASN A 167 -8.45 -6.06 -14.53
C ASN A 167 -7.40 -6.30 -13.43
N ASP A 168 -6.15 -5.95 -13.72
CA ASP A 168 -5.03 -6.15 -12.79
C ASP A 168 -4.82 -5.00 -11.79
N PHE A 169 -5.59 -3.91 -11.87
CA PHE A 169 -5.53 -2.87 -10.84
C PHE A 169 -6.23 -3.29 -9.54
N ALA A 170 -7.45 -3.82 -9.63
CA ALA A 170 -8.27 -4.24 -8.49
C ALA A 170 -7.84 -5.61 -7.97
N LEU A 171 -6.67 -5.70 -7.36
CA LEU A 171 -6.10 -6.96 -6.87
C LEU A 171 -5.39 -6.81 -5.53
N GLY A 172 -5.10 -7.95 -4.90
CA GLY A 172 -4.20 -8.04 -3.75
C GLY A 172 -2.77 -8.35 -4.19
N THR A 173 -1.85 -7.46 -3.88
CA THR A 173 -0.41 -7.73 -3.98
C THR A 173 0.08 -8.42 -2.71
N TRP A 174 1.18 -9.18 -2.77
CA TRP A 174 1.67 -9.88 -1.60
C TRP A 174 3.19 -10.05 -1.63
N ALA A 175 3.75 -10.21 -0.43
CA ALA A 175 5.15 -10.55 -0.21
C ALA A 175 5.29 -11.71 0.78
N PRO A 176 6.31 -12.58 0.65
CA PRO A 176 6.51 -13.70 1.55
C PRO A 176 7.00 -13.26 2.93
N LEU A 177 6.33 -13.69 4.00
CA LEU A 177 6.75 -13.44 5.37
C LEU A 177 8.07 -14.12 5.73
N SER A 178 8.50 -15.07 4.93
CA SER A 178 9.82 -15.68 5.08
C SER A 178 10.97 -14.67 4.98
N LEU A 179 10.77 -13.47 4.47
CA LEU A 179 11.75 -12.38 4.49
C LEU A 179 11.91 -11.76 5.90
N CYS A 180 10.95 -11.93 6.78
CA CYS A 180 10.96 -11.42 8.15
C CYS A 180 11.24 -12.55 9.17
N GLU A 181 11.77 -12.17 10.33
CA GLU A 181 12.03 -13.07 11.44
C GLU A 181 11.16 -12.71 12.63
N GLY A 182 11.00 -13.69 13.54
CA GLY A 182 10.29 -13.48 14.79
C GLY A 182 8.81 -13.82 14.72
N LYS A 183 8.12 -13.51 15.82
CA LYS A 183 6.69 -13.75 15.99
C LYS A 183 5.89 -12.45 16.03
N THR A 184 6.58 -11.34 16.19
CA THR A 184 6.05 -9.97 16.18
C THR A 184 6.66 -9.26 14.99
N TYR A 185 5.83 -8.54 14.25
CA TYR A 185 6.23 -7.76 13.08
C TYR A 185 6.01 -6.29 13.35
N HIS A 186 7.04 -5.49 13.17
CA HIS A 186 6.93 -4.04 13.15
C HIS A 186 6.40 -3.59 11.79
N VAL A 187 5.43 -2.71 11.78
CA VAL A 187 4.67 -2.34 10.58
C VAL A 187 4.53 -0.83 10.52
N ASP A 188 4.99 -0.23 9.42
CA ASP A 188 4.76 1.16 9.06
C ASP A 188 3.90 1.22 7.80
N ILE A 189 2.81 1.97 7.88
CA ILE A 189 1.89 2.18 6.76
C ILE A 189 1.78 3.68 6.52
N PHE A 190 2.26 4.12 5.37
CA PHE A 190 2.11 5.49 4.91
C PHE A 190 0.91 5.57 3.97
N VAL A 191 0.00 6.47 4.26
CA VAL A 191 -1.18 6.75 3.45
C VAL A 191 -1.08 8.16 2.90
N ASP A 192 -1.34 8.29 1.62
CA ASP A 192 -1.48 9.58 0.95
C ASP A 192 -2.73 9.54 0.06
N LYS A 193 -3.09 10.67 -0.54
CA LYS A 193 -4.29 10.83 -1.36
C LYS A 193 -4.47 9.75 -2.43
N SER A 194 -3.38 9.29 -3.00
CA SER A 194 -3.40 8.33 -4.11
C SER A 194 -2.50 7.12 -3.91
N SER A 195 -2.03 6.89 -2.69
CA SER A 195 -1.12 5.76 -2.42
C SER A 195 -1.22 5.21 -1.01
N VAL A 196 -0.86 3.95 -0.89
CA VAL A 196 -0.58 3.29 0.38
C VAL A 196 0.74 2.56 0.26
N GLU A 197 1.67 2.84 1.16
CA GLU A 197 2.97 2.19 1.24
C GLU A 197 3.10 1.42 2.55
N LEU A 198 3.62 0.22 2.49
CA LEU A 198 3.79 -0.69 3.62
C LEU A 198 5.27 -1.05 3.75
N PHE A 199 5.79 -0.91 4.97
CA PHE A 199 7.10 -1.41 5.35
C PHE A 199 6.95 -2.36 6.53
N VAL A 200 7.65 -3.49 6.49
CA VAL A 200 7.64 -4.48 7.57
C VAL A 200 9.07 -4.79 7.97
N ASN A 201 9.31 -4.75 9.29
CA ASN A 201 10.61 -5.06 9.92
C ASN A 201 11.78 -4.32 9.26
N GLY A 202 11.68 -2.98 9.20
CA GLY A 202 12.75 -2.14 8.65
C GLY A 202 12.96 -2.38 7.16
N GLY A 203 11.88 -2.43 6.38
CA GLY A 203 11.92 -2.57 4.93
C GLY A 203 12.38 -3.94 4.43
N ARG A 204 12.37 -4.99 5.26
CA ARG A 204 12.56 -6.38 4.78
C ARG A 204 11.43 -6.79 3.83
N ILE A 205 10.27 -6.23 4.03
CA ILE A 205 9.18 -6.19 3.04
C ILE A 205 8.84 -4.72 2.84
N ALA A 206 8.80 -4.27 1.59
CA ALA A 206 8.36 -2.96 1.19
C ALA A 206 7.40 -3.09 0.01
N MET A 207 6.17 -2.60 0.17
CA MET A 207 5.12 -2.70 -0.85
C MET A 207 4.51 -1.32 -1.09
N THR A 208 4.17 -1.02 -2.34
CA THR A 208 3.55 0.25 -2.73
C THR A 208 2.38 -0.02 -3.66
N ASN A 209 1.23 0.54 -3.33
CA ASN A 209 0.04 0.48 -4.17
C ASN A 209 -0.53 1.88 -4.41
N LEU A 210 -0.84 2.22 -5.67
CA LEU A 210 -1.75 3.32 -5.97
C LEU A 210 -3.16 2.94 -5.52
N VAL A 211 -3.89 3.94 -5.03
CA VAL A 211 -5.30 3.88 -4.63
C VAL A 211 -5.99 5.16 -5.09
N PHE A 212 -7.29 5.12 -5.34
CA PHE A 212 -8.03 6.30 -5.80
C PHE A 212 -9.37 6.41 -5.06
N PRO A 213 -9.34 6.61 -3.73
CA PRO A 213 -10.55 6.78 -2.95
C PRO A 213 -11.24 8.10 -3.29
N VAL A 214 -12.57 8.14 -3.21
CA VAL A 214 -13.35 9.38 -3.39
C VAL A 214 -13.38 10.21 -2.11
N ALA A 215 -13.10 9.58 -0.96
CA ALA A 215 -12.97 10.24 0.35
C ALA A 215 -11.77 9.67 1.12
N PRO A 216 -11.20 10.40 2.10
CA PRO A 216 -10.12 9.88 2.94
C PRO A 216 -10.51 8.55 3.63
N TYR A 217 -9.54 7.67 3.87
CA TYR A 217 -9.74 6.53 4.76
C TYR A 217 -9.66 7.01 6.22
N GLU A 218 -10.76 7.49 6.73
CA GLU A 218 -10.86 8.09 8.06
C GLU A 218 -11.00 7.09 9.22
N ASN A 219 -11.08 5.80 8.90
CA ASN A 219 -11.18 4.75 9.88
C ASN A 219 -10.11 3.69 9.68
N VAL A 220 -9.52 3.27 10.78
CA VAL A 220 -8.60 2.12 10.85
C VAL A 220 -9.25 1.02 11.67
N LYS A 221 -9.43 -0.15 11.08
CA LYS A 221 -9.96 -1.34 11.75
C LYS A 221 -8.86 -2.37 11.93
N LEU A 222 -8.53 -2.66 13.17
CA LEU A 222 -7.60 -3.71 13.57
C LEU A 222 -8.38 -5.00 13.85
N TYR A 223 -8.02 -6.11 13.22
CA TYR A 223 -8.80 -7.33 13.28
C TYR A 223 -7.96 -8.61 13.23
N THR A 224 -8.58 -9.73 13.59
CA THR A 224 -8.03 -11.08 13.45
C THR A 224 -9.10 -12.09 13.05
N LYS A 225 -8.69 -13.15 12.37
CA LYS A 225 -9.54 -14.31 12.04
C LYS A 225 -8.86 -15.61 12.50
N GLY A 226 -9.64 -16.51 13.05
CA GLY A 226 -9.17 -17.86 13.40
C GLY A 226 -8.23 -17.92 14.61
N GLY A 227 -8.23 -16.90 15.47
CA GLY A 227 -7.40 -16.84 16.66
C GLY A 227 -7.45 -15.47 17.33
N LYS A 228 -6.49 -15.22 18.21
CA LYS A 228 -6.25 -13.92 18.86
C LYS A 228 -4.96 -13.36 18.33
N ALA A 229 -4.91 -12.05 18.12
CA ALA A 229 -3.72 -11.30 17.77
C ALA A 229 -3.59 -10.08 18.69
N GLU A 230 -2.39 -9.59 18.85
CA GLU A 230 -2.10 -8.40 19.65
C GLU A 230 -1.47 -7.34 18.77
N PHE A 231 -1.94 -6.11 18.94
CA PHE A 231 -1.37 -4.91 18.35
C PHE A 231 -0.84 -4.04 19.48
N GLY A 232 0.43 -3.64 19.41
CA GLY A 232 1.10 -2.85 20.42
C GLY A 232 1.90 -1.71 19.83
N GLY A 233 2.28 -0.75 20.69
CA GLY A 233 3.07 0.40 20.28
C GLY A 233 2.41 1.28 19.22
N ILE A 234 1.07 1.25 19.12
CA ILE A 234 0.32 1.86 18.01
C ILE A 234 0.46 3.38 18.08
N LYS A 235 0.98 3.97 17.02
CA LYS A 235 1.07 5.42 16.83
C LYS A 235 0.44 5.80 15.50
N LEU A 236 -0.22 6.91 15.53
CA LEU A 236 -0.80 7.55 14.36
C LEU A 236 -0.18 8.93 14.21
N HIS A 237 0.43 9.19 13.07
CA HIS A 237 1.09 10.45 12.76
C HIS A 237 0.37 11.15 11.62
N LYS A 238 -0.01 12.41 11.83
CA LYS A 238 -0.41 13.29 10.74
C LYS A 238 0.82 13.68 9.95
N LEU A 239 0.75 13.56 8.64
CA LEU A 239 1.84 13.93 7.73
C LEU A 239 1.52 15.26 7.02
N SER A 240 2.52 16.08 6.85
CA SER A 240 2.47 17.32 6.06
C SER A 240 3.89 17.74 5.67
N LEU A 241 4.01 18.35 4.53
CA LEU A 241 5.21 19.11 4.11
C LEU A 241 5.34 20.40 4.91
#